data_3fa37c5d21de41ddee310b33173b4913
#
_entry.id   3fa37c5d21de41ddee310b33173b4913
#
_cell.length_a   1.000
_cell.length_b   1.000
_cell.length_c   1.000
_cell.angle_alpha   90.00
_cell.angle_beta   90.00
_cell.angle_gamma   90.00
#
_symmetry.space_group_name_H-M   'P 1'
#
loop_
_entity.id
_entity.type
_entity.pdbx_description
1 polymer ?
#
loop_
_entity_poly.entity_id
_entity_poly.type
_entity_poly.pdbx_seq_one_letter_code
_entity_poly.pdbx_strand_id
1 'polypeptide(L)'
;MHYQMQEGYLTLGEGDWQDNSVTMLAANHVPAKGANLVVTRESLPVGLGQADYLLNQKSILARELPGLTILFEAPDTIDGLPAHFLEFTWENQGHAMHQMIFMIVNNAKALNLTATVPGKIDDASRALLLAAMKSFTVGRAPLEQGEA
;
A
#
# COMPACT_ATOMS: atom_id res chain seq x y z
N MET A 1 -20.23 -7.04 19.02
CA MET A 1 -19.69 -6.36 17.83
C MET A 1 -19.69 -7.32 16.64
N HIS A 2 -20.16 -6.84 15.51
CA HIS A 2 -20.11 -7.60 14.27
C HIS A 2 -18.98 -7.09 13.38
N TYR A 3 -18.21 -8.00 12.82
CA TYR A 3 -17.17 -7.68 11.87
C TYR A 3 -17.57 -8.18 10.47
N GLN A 4 -17.73 -7.27 9.52
CA GLN A 4 -18.21 -7.57 8.17
C GLN A 4 -17.07 -7.93 7.23
N MET A 5 -17.22 -9.03 6.51
CA MET A 5 -16.34 -9.48 5.42
C MET A 5 -17.19 -9.63 4.14
N GLN A 6 -16.55 -9.97 3.04
CA GLN A 6 -17.26 -10.18 1.76
C GLN A 6 -18.26 -11.32 1.87
N GLU A 7 -17.88 -12.42 2.50
CA GLU A 7 -18.67 -13.67 2.55
C GLU A 7 -19.74 -13.65 3.65
N GLY A 8 -19.62 -12.76 4.63
CA GLY A 8 -20.52 -12.73 5.77
C GLY A 8 -19.92 -11.92 6.91
N TYR A 9 -20.32 -12.21 8.13
CA TYR A 9 -19.83 -11.48 9.29
C TYR A 9 -19.48 -12.39 10.45
N LEU A 10 -18.56 -11.89 11.28
CA LEU A 10 -18.20 -12.53 12.55
C LEU A 10 -18.89 -11.77 13.70
N THR A 11 -19.36 -12.51 14.68
CA THR A 11 -19.79 -11.92 15.96
C THR A 11 -18.63 -12.02 16.93
N LEU A 12 -18.02 -10.88 17.24
CA LEU A 12 -16.86 -10.84 18.12
C LEU A 12 -17.32 -10.63 19.56
N GLY A 13 -16.81 -11.46 20.45
CA GLY A 13 -17.03 -11.32 21.87
C GLY A 13 -16.25 -10.14 22.47
N GLU A 14 -16.30 -9.99 23.78
CA GLU A 14 -15.53 -8.97 24.48
C GLU A 14 -14.03 -9.22 24.29
N GLY A 15 -13.27 -8.14 24.18
CA GLY A 15 -11.83 -8.21 23.98
C GLY A 15 -11.30 -7.00 23.25
N ASP A 16 -9.99 -6.90 23.17
CA ASP A 16 -9.31 -5.86 22.41
C ASP A 16 -9.07 -6.35 20.98
N TRP A 17 -10.08 -6.18 20.15
CA TRP A 17 -10.02 -6.58 18.74
C TRP A 17 -9.48 -5.43 17.90
N GLN A 18 -8.43 -5.69 17.14
CA GLN A 18 -7.85 -4.74 16.21
C GLN A 18 -7.95 -5.28 14.78
N ASP A 19 -8.47 -4.45 13.87
CA ASP A 19 -8.55 -4.82 12.46
C ASP A 19 -7.22 -4.51 11.76
N ASN A 20 -6.47 -5.55 11.49
CA ASN A 20 -5.20 -5.47 10.74
C ASN A 20 -5.37 -6.00 9.32
N SER A 21 -6.52 -5.74 8.71
CA SER A 21 -6.83 -6.22 7.37
C SER A 21 -5.81 -5.74 6.35
N VAL A 22 -5.45 -6.65 5.45
CA VAL A 22 -4.60 -6.38 4.30
C VAL A 22 -5.43 -6.65 3.04
N THR A 23 -5.44 -5.68 2.13
CA THR A 23 -6.08 -5.84 0.82
C THR A 23 -4.99 -6.20 -0.20
N MET A 24 -5.13 -7.32 -0.88
CA MET A 24 -4.18 -7.75 -1.90
C MET A 24 -4.91 -7.98 -3.22
N LEU A 25 -4.46 -7.32 -4.28
CA LEU A 25 -5.02 -7.44 -5.61
C LEU A 25 -3.93 -7.92 -6.57
N ALA A 26 -4.17 -9.03 -7.27
CA ALA A 26 -3.29 -9.48 -8.32
C ALA A 26 -3.56 -8.67 -9.60
N ALA A 27 -2.52 -8.06 -10.16
CA ALA A 27 -2.64 -7.26 -11.38
C ALA A 27 -2.32 -8.12 -12.60
N ASN A 28 -3.24 -9.02 -12.95
CA ASN A 28 -3.03 -10.03 -14.00
C ASN A 28 -3.03 -9.44 -15.43
N HIS A 29 -3.50 -8.20 -15.57
CA HIS A 29 -3.62 -7.52 -16.86
C HIS A 29 -2.37 -6.74 -17.27
N VAL A 30 -1.45 -6.49 -16.33
CA VAL A 30 -0.21 -5.76 -16.64
C VAL A 30 0.80 -6.70 -17.30
N PRO A 31 1.72 -6.17 -18.15
CA PRO A 31 2.73 -7.00 -18.82
C PRO A 31 3.64 -7.74 -17.83
N ALA A 32 3.98 -7.13 -16.70
CA ALA A 32 4.84 -7.76 -15.70
C ALA A 32 4.10 -8.88 -14.98
N LYS A 33 4.61 -10.10 -15.10
CA LYS A 33 4.02 -11.27 -14.45
C LYS A 33 4.23 -11.21 -12.94
N GLY A 34 3.20 -11.60 -12.18
CA GLY A 34 3.28 -11.64 -10.73
C GLY A 34 3.13 -10.28 -10.06
N ALA A 35 2.73 -9.24 -10.81
CA ALA A 35 2.48 -7.92 -10.25
C ALA A 35 1.28 -7.95 -9.30
N ASN A 36 1.39 -7.24 -8.19
CA ASN A 36 0.29 -7.09 -7.26
C ASN A 36 0.24 -5.69 -6.65
N LEU A 37 -0.90 -5.35 -6.10
CA LEU A 37 -1.11 -4.13 -5.33
C LEU A 37 -1.60 -4.53 -3.94
N VAL A 38 -0.88 -4.10 -2.91
CA VAL A 38 -1.20 -4.42 -1.52
C VAL A 38 -1.49 -3.13 -0.78
N VAL A 39 -2.57 -3.12 -0.02
CA VAL A 39 -2.92 -1.99 0.84
C VAL A 39 -2.84 -2.45 2.28
N THR A 40 -2.01 -1.80 3.07
CA THR A 40 -1.86 -2.06 4.50
C THR A 40 -2.25 -0.82 5.29
N ARG A 41 -2.69 -1.04 6.53
CA ARG A 41 -3.15 0.00 7.43
C ARG A 41 -2.55 -0.20 8.80
N GLU A 42 -2.19 0.89 9.47
CA GLU A 42 -1.81 0.83 10.87
C GLU A 42 -2.21 2.11 11.60
N SER A 43 -2.51 1.95 12.89
CA SER A 43 -2.75 3.08 13.78
C SER A 43 -1.41 3.60 14.30
N LEU A 44 -1.27 4.92 14.33
CA LEU A 44 -0.04 5.57 14.79
C LEU A 44 -0.24 6.16 16.18
N PRO A 45 0.85 6.25 16.98
CA PRO A 45 0.81 6.99 18.23
C PRO A 45 0.37 8.44 18.01
N VAL A 46 -0.34 8.99 18.98
CA VAL A 46 -0.76 10.39 18.95
C VAL A 46 0.48 11.28 18.84
N GLY A 47 0.46 12.22 17.89
CA GLY A 47 1.55 13.15 17.66
C GLY A 47 2.62 12.66 16.68
N LEU A 48 2.55 11.42 16.20
CA LEU A 48 3.47 10.94 15.17
C LEU A 48 3.03 11.48 13.81
N GLY A 49 3.83 12.36 13.22
CA GLY A 49 3.55 12.94 11.92
C GLY A 49 4.08 12.10 10.76
N GLN A 50 3.80 12.56 9.54
CA GLN A 50 4.22 11.88 8.31
C GLN A 50 5.74 11.75 8.21
N ALA A 51 6.49 12.81 8.57
CA ALA A 51 7.94 12.79 8.47
C ALA A 51 8.56 11.72 9.38
N ASP A 52 8.08 11.62 10.61
CA ASP A 52 8.56 10.61 11.57
C ASP A 52 8.20 9.20 11.11
N TYR A 53 6.99 9.03 10.61
CA TYR A 53 6.54 7.76 10.07
C TYR A 53 7.41 7.33 8.89
N LEU A 54 7.69 8.25 7.96
CA LEU A 54 8.54 7.98 6.80
C LEU A 54 9.94 7.53 7.21
N LEU A 55 10.57 8.25 8.15
CA LEU A 55 11.90 7.89 8.65
C LEU A 55 11.89 6.50 9.26
N ASN A 56 10.87 6.20 10.06
CA ASN A 56 10.73 4.89 10.69
C ASN A 56 10.55 3.77 9.65
N GLN A 57 9.71 3.98 8.65
CA GLN A 57 9.49 3.00 7.59
C GLN A 57 10.75 2.77 6.76
N LYS A 58 11.47 3.83 6.39
CA LYS A 58 12.74 3.69 5.67
C LYS A 58 13.77 2.90 6.47
N SER A 59 13.83 3.12 7.77
CA SER A 59 14.71 2.36 8.67
C SER A 59 14.34 0.87 8.70
N ILE A 60 13.05 0.55 8.77
CA ILE A 60 12.56 -0.83 8.75
C ILE A 60 12.90 -1.50 7.41
N LEU A 61 12.67 -0.83 6.30
CA LEU A 61 13.00 -1.36 4.98
C LEU A 61 14.50 -1.65 4.86
N ALA A 62 15.36 -0.73 5.29
CA ALA A 62 16.79 -0.91 5.25
C ALA A 62 17.27 -2.08 6.10
N ARG A 63 16.60 -2.33 7.23
CA ARG A 63 16.94 -3.44 8.13
C ARG A 63 16.44 -4.78 7.61
N GLU A 64 15.26 -4.83 7.00
CA GLU A 64 14.56 -6.08 6.69
C GLU A 64 14.70 -6.55 5.25
N LEU A 65 15.02 -5.63 4.31
CA LEU A 65 15.10 -5.97 2.89
C LEU A 65 16.55 -6.06 2.42
N PRO A 66 17.05 -7.28 2.11
CA PRO A 66 18.41 -7.46 1.62
C PRO A 66 18.61 -6.75 0.28
N GLY A 67 19.76 -6.08 0.12
CA GLY A 67 20.11 -5.43 -1.14
C GLY A 67 19.25 -4.23 -1.49
N LEU A 68 18.62 -3.60 -0.50
CA LEU A 68 17.75 -2.45 -0.73
C LEU A 68 18.50 -1.32 -1.44
N THR A 69 17.93 -0.87 -2.54
CA THR A 69 18.39 0.32 -3.29
C THR A 69 17.19 1.21 -3.55
N ILE A 70 17.21 2.42 -3.00
CA ILE A 70 16.17 3.40 -3.25
C ILE A 70 16.48 4.08 -4.58
N LEU A 71 15.55 3.96 -5.53
CA LEU A 71 15.70 4.49 -6.88
C LEU A 71 15.19 5.92 -6.97
N PHE A 72 14.09 6.23 -6.27
CA PHE A 72 13.47 7.54 -6.32
C PHE A 72 12.55 7.72 -5.13
N GLU A 73 12.46 8.94 -4.61
CA GLU A 73 11.46 9.31 -3.62
C GLU A 73 11.08 10.78 -3.77
N ALA A 74 9.82 11.11 -3.50
CA ALA A 74 9.33 12.48 -3.55
C ALA A 74 8.03 12.61 -2.76
N PRO A 75 7.75 13.81 -2.21
CA PRO A 75 6.43 14.10 -1.71
C PRO A 75 5.41 14.13 -2.84
N ASP A 76 4.17 13.76 -2.54
CA ASP A 76 3.07 13.73 -3.50
C ASP A 76 1.76 13.99 -2.75
N THR A 77 0.66 14.00 -3.47
CA THR A 77 -0.68 14.05 -2.90
C THR A 77 -1.54 12.98 -3.56
N ILE A 78 -2.42 12.36 -2.77
CA ILE A 78 -3.42 11.42 -3.28
C ILE A 78 -4.75 11.82 -2.67
N ASP A 79 -5.71 12.14 -3.53
CA ASP A 79 -7.03 12.65 -3.12
C ASP A 79 -6.91 13.84 -2.14
N GLY A 80 -5.97 14.75 -2.42
CA GLY A 80 -5.71 15.90 -1.57
C GLY A 80 -4.98 15.61 -0.27
N LEU A 81 -4.67 14.35 0.03
CA LEU A 81 -3.95 13.98 1.24
C LEU A 81 -2.44 13.99 0.98
N PRO A 82 -1.65 14.52 1.93
CA PRO A 82 -0.20 14.43 1.81
C PRO A 82 0.23 12.97 1.76
N ALA A 83 1.11 12.66 0.81
CA ALA A 83 1.65 11.33 0.60
C ALA A 83 3.16 11.43 0.37
N HIS A 84 3.85 10.32 0.54
CA HIS A 84 5.24 10.21 0.15
C HIS A 84 5.40 9.00 -0.76
N PHE A 85 5.98 9.21 -1.92
CA PHE A 85 6.26 8.16 -2.88
C PHE A 85 7.69 7.66 -2.70
N LEU A 86 7.85 6.34 -2.68
CA LEU A 86 9.14 5.68 -2.57
C LEU A 86 9.19 4.54 -3.57
N GLU A 87 10.23 4.51 -4.39
CA GLU A 87 10.48 3.41 -5.33
C GLU A 87 11.83 2.80 -5.04
N PHE A 88 11.88 1.47 -4.95
CA PHE A 88 13.08 0.77 -4.59
C PHE A 88 13.12 -0.65 -5.15
N THR A 89 14.31 -1.23 -5.15
CA THR A 89 14.56 -2.63 -5.47
C THR A 89 15.21 -3.31 -4.27
N TRP A 90 15.03 -4.60 -4.17
CA TRP A 90 15.68 -5.44 -3.17
C TRP A 90 15.76 -6.87 -3.67
N GLU A 91 16.39 -7.76 -2.92
CA GLU A 91 16.55 -9.16 -3.31
C GLU A 91 15.86 -10.07 -2.31
N ASN A 92 14.94 -10.90 -2.80
CA ASN A 92 14.25 -11.91 -2.02
C ASN A 92 14.81 -13.27 -2.38
N GLN A 93 15.67 -13.82 -1.52
CA GLN A 93 16.32 -15.12 -1.73
C GLN A 93 17.00 -15.21 -3.12
N GLY A 94 17.72 -14.15 -3.50
CA GLY A 94 18.40 -14.05 -4.77
C GLY A 94 17.53 -13.61 -5.95
N HIS A 95 16.25 -13.39 -5.74
CA HIS A 95 15.34 -12.89 -6.77
C HIS A 95 15.13 -11.38 -6.61
N ALA A 96 15.32 -10.66 -7.70
CA ALA A 96 15.10 -9.21 -7.72
C ALA A 96 13.62 -8.91 -7.51
N MET A 97 13.33 -7.92 -6.65
CA MET A 97 11.99 -7.40 -6.40
C MET A 97 12.02 -5.89 -6.63
N HIS A 98 11.00 -5.38 -7.30
CA HIS A 98 10.86 -3.95 -7.56
C HIS A 98 9.53 -3.47 -6.99
N GLN A 99 9.57 -2.45 -6.14
CA GLN A 99 8.39 -1.97 -5.44
C GLN A 99 8.24 -0.46 -5.54
N MET A 100 6.98 -0.03 -5.54
CA MET A 100 6.58 1.37 -5.42
C MET A 100 5.59 1.47 -4.27
N ILE A 101 5.80 2.44 -3.38
CA ILE A 101 4.92 2.65 -2.22
C ILE A 101 4.47 4.11 -2.20
N PHE A 102 3.16 4.33 -1.98
CA PHE A 102 2.64 5.60 -1.51
C PHE A 102 2.29 5.45 -0.03
N MET A 103 2.95 6.23 0.81
CA MET A 103 2.68 6.27 2.24
C MET A 103 1.83 7.50 2.55
N ILE A 104 0.63 7.26 3.07
CA ILE A 104 -0.34 8.31 3.40
C ILE A 104 -0.57 8.29 4.89
N VAL A 105 -0.36 9.42 5.57
CA VAL A 105 -0.67 9.56 7.00
C VAL A 105 -1.80 10.55 7.15
N ASN A 106 -2.90 10.10 7.73
CA ASN A 106 -4.09 10.91 7.93
C ASN A 106 -4.78 10.52 9.24
N ASN A 107 -5.02 11.49 10.10
CA ASN A 107 -5.75 11.29 11.37
C ASN A 107 -5.19 10.14 12.22
N ALA A 108 -3.89 10.15 12.48
CA ALA A 108 -3.18 9.14 13.27
C ALA A 108 -3.27 7.73 12.68
N LYS A 109 -3.51 7.62 11.39
CA LYS A 109 -3.50 6.35 10.65
C LYS A 109 -2.56 6.45 9.48
N ALA A 110 -1.83 5.38 9.23
CA ALA A 110 -1.02 5.22 8.04
C ALA A 110 -1.70 4.25 7.08
N LEU A 111 -1.79 4.65 5.82
CA LEU A 111 -2.24 3.82 4.72
C LEU A 111 -1.11 3.70 3.73
N ASN A 112 -0.70 2.48 3.44
CA ASN A 112 0.38 2.20 2.49
C ASN A 112 -0.18 1.47 1.29
N LEU A 113 0.00 2.06 0.12
CA LEU A 113 -0.33 1.45 -1.16
C LEU A 113 0.99 0.97 -1.78
N THR A 114 1.14 -0.35 -1.94
CA THR A 114 2.40 -0.94 -2.39
C THR A 114 2.18 -1.76 -3.66
N ALA A 115 2.81 -1.37 -4.75
CA ALA A 115 2.88 -2.18 -5.96
C ALA A 115 4.18 -2.98 -5.95
N THR A 116 4.09 -4.27 -6.20
CA THR A 116 5.24 -5.18 -6.22
C THR A 116 5.30 -5.93 -7.54
N VAL A 117 6.48 -5.93 -8.15
CA VAL A 117 6.74 -6.68 -9.37
C VAL A 117 8.00 -7.51 -9.16
N PRO A 118 7.94 -8.83 -9.35
CA PRO A 118 9.16 -9.64 -9.42
C PRO A 118 10.00 -9.20 -10.62
N GLY A 119 11.30 -9.06 -10.41
CA GLY A 119 12.20 -8.56 -11.43
C GLY A 119 12.26 -7.04 -11.46
N LYS A 120 12.10 -6.46 -12.65
CA LYS A 120 12.13 -5.01 -12.85
C LYS A 120 10.82 -4.57 -13.50
N ILE A 121 10.28 -3.44 -13.03
CA ILE A 121 9.06 -2.88 -13.61
C ILE A 121 9.37 -2.25 -14.97
N ASP A 122 8.65 -2.71 -16.00
CA ASP A 122 8.67 -2.09 -17.32
C ASP A 122 7.78 -0.84 -17.35
N ASP A 123 7.98 0.01 -18.37
CA ASP A 123 7.28 1.31 -18.44
C ASP A 123 5.76 1.15 -18.53
N ALA A 124 5.27 0.17 -19.28
CA ALA A 124 3.83 -0.07 -19.43
C ALA A 124 3.20 -0.53 -18.11
N SER A 125 3.82 -1.48 -17.41
CA SER A 125 3.35 -1.95 -16.10
C SER A 125 3.41 -0.83 -15.07
N ARG A 126 4.48 -0.03 -15.09
CA ARG A 126 4.63 1.13 -14.20
C ARG A 126 3.48 2.11 -14.35
N ALA A 127 3.15 2.47 -15.60
CA ALA A 127 2.06 3.42 -15.86
C ALA A 127 0.71 2.92 -15.35
N LEU A 128 0.41 1.64 -15.59
CA LEU A 128 -0.84 1.03 -15.13
C LEU A 128 -0.93 0.94 -13.61
N LEU A 129 0.14 0.52 -12.95
CA LEU A 129 0.18 0.40 -11.50
C LEU A 129 0.11 1.77 -10.81
N LEU A 130 0.85 2.76 -11.32
CA LEU A 130 0.79 4.12 -10.78
C LEU A 130 -0.59 4.72 -10.93
N ALA A 131 -1.25 4.54 -12.07
CA ALA A 131 -2.61 5.04 -12.29
C ALA A 131 -3.58 4.43 -11.27
N ALA A 132 -3.49 3.13 -11.02
CA ALA A 132 -4.32 2.45 -10.03
C ALA A 132 -4.07 2.99 -8.61
N MET A 133 -2.81 3.14 -8.21
CA MET A 133 -2.44 3.65 -6.89
C MET A 133 -2.91 5.08 -6.69
N LYS A 134 -2.73 5.94 -7.69
CA LYS A 134 -3.10 7.36 -7.62
C LYS A 134 -4.61 7.59 -7.70
N SER A 135 -5.37 6.58 -8.09
CA SER A 135 -6.84 6.66 -8.13
C SER A 135 -7.48 6.52 -6.75
N PHE A 136 -6.69 6.23 -5.72
CA PHE A 136 -7.24 6.07 -4.37
C PHE A 136 -8.04 7.31 -3.96
N THR A 137 -9.26 7.07 -3.51
CA THR A 137 -10.20 8.11 -3.10
C THR A 137 -10.79 7.72 -1.75
N VAL A 138 -10.80 8.67 -0.82
CA VAL A 138 -11.36 8.45 0.51
C VAL A 138 -12.87 8.29 0.42
N GLY A 139 -13.40 7.31 1.17
CA GLY A 139 -14.83 7.09 1.27
C GLY A 139 -15.29 5.89 0.44
N ARG A 140 -16.57 5.87 0.12
CA ARG A 140 -17.17 4.78 -0.65
C ARG A 140 -17.14 5.11 -2.13
N ALA A 141 -16.91 4.07 -2.94
CA ALA A 141 -17.07 4.19 -4.37
C ALA A 141 -18.51 4.56 -4.72
N PRO A 142 -18.73 5.41 -5.75
CA PRO A 142 -20.08 5.65 -6.26
C PRO A 142 -20.65 4.36 -6.84
N LEU A 143 -21.98 4.21 -6.76
CA LEU A 143 -22.64 3.09 -7.40
C LEU A 143 -22.46 3.20 -8.92
N GLU A 144 -22.00 2.14 -9.53
CA GLU A 144 -21.90 2.08 -10.97
C GLU A 144 -23.30 1.92 -11.57
N GLN A 145 -23.55 2.61 -12.69
CA GLN A 145 -24.84 2.55 -13.36
C GLN A 145 -25.05 1.13 -13.93
N GLY A 146 -26.16 0.49 -13.56
CA GLY A 146 -26.48 -0.88 -13.97
C GLY A 146 -26.13 -1.96 -12.97
N GLU A 147 -25.44 -1.62 -11.87
CA GLU A 147 -25.27 -2.52 -10.72
C GLU A 147 -26.53 -2.46 -9.85
N ALA A 148 -27.13 -3.59 -9.61
CA ALA A 148 -28.28 -3.69 -8.74
C ALA A 148 -27.88 -4.03 -7.32
#